data_a9250e32ab2897e34e0f6a4b531b6b94
#
_entry.id   a9250e32ab2897e34e0f6a4b531b6b94
#
_cell.length_a   1.000
_cell.length_b   1.000
_cell.length_c   1.000
_cell.angle_alpha   90.00
_cell.angle_beta   90.00
_cell.angle_gamma   90.00
#
_symmetry.space_group_name_H-M   'P 1'
#
loop_
_entity.id
_entity.type
_entity.pdbx_description
1 polymer ?
#
loop_
_entity_poly.entity_id
_entity_poly.type
_entity_poly.pdbx_seq_one_letter_code
_entity_poly.pdbx_strand_id
1 'polypeptide(L)'
;ATYILDTSKMLTRELKLELEKIFVKGQNFCNLYITVMSFGFKYGIPSDSDLVFDVRFLPNPYYIDGLREKTGNDPEVQDYVMGNEKAEQFLEKLKDMTEFLIPNYILEGKNQLVISIGCTGGKHRSVTLANALYKVLEKQENYGVRIEHRDIEKDTITKRK
;
A
#
# COMPACT_ATOMS: atom_id res chain seq x y z
N ALA A 1 23.05 2.91 20.41
CA ALA A 1 22.87 1.72 19.56
C ALA A 1 23.16 2.10 18.11
N THR A 2 23.90 1.27 17.40
CA THR A 2 24.25 1.52 15.99
C THR A 2 23.07 1.18 15.06
N TYR A 3 22.21 0.25 15.50
CA TYR A 3 21.01 -0.18 14.79
C TYR A 3 19.85 -0.31 15.77
N ILE A 4 18.68 0.15 15.40
CA ILE A 4 17.41 -0.03 16.12
C ILE A 4 16.43 -0.65 15.15
N LEU A 5 15.92 -1.85 15.47
CA LEU A 5 14.91 -2.58 14.73
C LEU A 5 13.63 -2.63 15.55
N ASP A 6 12.58 -1.98 15.08
CA ASP A 6 11.24 -2.18 15.65
C ASP A 6 10.63 -3.45 15.05
N THR A 7 10.52 -4.49 15.86
CA THR A 7 10.01 -5.81 15.45
C THR A 7 8.54 -5.99 15.76
N SER A 8 7.84 -4.98 16.29
CA SER A 8 6.48 -5.08 16.82
C SER A 8 5.43 -5.57 15.79
N LYS A 9 5.68 -5.31 14.50
CA LYS A 9 4.81 -5.70 13.39
C LYS A 9 5.53 -6.53 12.31
N MET A 10 6.73 -7.00 12.57
CA MET A 10 7.52 -7.81 11.63
C MET A 10 7.20 -9.30 11.79
N LEU A 11 7.02 -9.98 10.67
CA LEU A 11 7.04 -11.44 10.64
C LEU A 11 8.46 -11.95 10.85
N THR A 12 8.62 -13.13 11.45
CA THR A 12 9.93 -13.76 11.70
C THR A 12 10.80 -13.84 10.44
N ARG A 13 10.17 -14.10 9.28
CA ARG A 13 10.85 -14.15 7.98
C ARG A 13 11.39 -12.78 7.56
N GLU A 14 10.65 -11.71 7.81
CA GLU A 14 11.07 -10.34 7.50
C GLU A 14 12.22 -9.91 8.37
N LEU A 15 12.14 -10.21 9.68
CA LEU A 15 13.24 -9.96 10.62
C LEU A 15 14.52 -10.69 10.18
N LYS A 16 14.42 -11.96 9.77
CA LYS A 16 15.58 -12.72 9.29
C LYS A 16 16.22 -12.07 8.07
N LEU A 17 15.41 -11.65 7.08
CA LEU A 17 15.91 -10.96 5.89
C LEU A 17 16.61 -9.64 6.21
N GLU A 18 16.08 -8.87 7.15
CA GLU A 18 16.73 -7.62 7.59
C GLU A 18 18.04 -7.87 8.32
N LEU A 19 18.08 -8.84 9.22
CA LEU A 19 19.33 -9.23 9.89
C LEU A 19 20.38 -9.73 8.87
N GLU A 20 19.98 -10.49 7.86
CA GLU A 20 20.87 -10.92 6.78
C GLU A 20 21.41 -9.75 5.96
N LYS A 21 20.59 -8.73 5.64
CA LYS A 21 21.04 -7.52 4.95
C LYS A 21 22.10 -6.77 5.76
N ILE A 22 21.85 -6.57 7.05
CA ILE A 22 22.72 -5.79 7.94
C ILE A 22 24.05 -6.51 8.17
N PHE A 23 24.01 -7.79 8.53
CA PHE A 23 25.18 -8.50 9.05
C PHE A 23 25.92 -9.34 8.01
N VAL A 24 25.27 -9.76 6.92
CA VAL A 24 25.87 -10.63 5.92
C VAL A 24 26.22 -9.87 4.64
N LYS A 25 25.36 -8.96 4.18
CA LYS A 25 25.54 -8.27 2.89
C LYS A 25 26.15 -6.89 3.00
N GLY A 26 26.36 -6.35 4.22
CA GLY A 26 26.92 -5.00 4.42
C GLY A 26 26.13 -3.88 3.74
N GLN A 27 24.84 -4.11 3.45
CA GLN A 27 23.97 -3.11 2.86
C GLN A 27 23.57 -2.06 3.90
N ASN A 28 23.33 -0.83 3.45
CA ASN A 28 22.87 0.23 4.31
C ASN A 28 21.58 -0.17 5.02
N PHE A 29 21.56 -0.07 6.33
CA PHE A 29 20.39 -0.35 7.14
C PHE A 29 19.29 0.66 6.85
N CYS A 30 18.14 0.16 6.51
CA CYS A 30 16.96 0.99 6.26
C CYS A 30 16.12 1.07 7.54
N ASN A 31 16.07 2.27 8.14
CA ASN A 31 15.31 2.50 9.37
C ASN A 31 13.80 2.69 9.13
N LEU A 32 13.35 2.88 7.89
CA LEU A 32 11.95 3.13 7.58
C LEU A 32 11.31 1.92 6.91
N TYR A 33 10.16 1.48 7.46
CA TYR A 33 9.26 0.51 6.86
C TYR A 33 7.97 1.16 6.43
N ILE A 34 7.64 1.03 5.13
CA ILE A 34 6.43 1.58 4.54
C ILE A 34 5.42 0.45 4.33
N THR A 35 4.22 0.62 4.86
CA THR A 35 3.08 -0.23 4.56
C THR A 35 2.15 0.51 3.62
N VAL A 36 1.99 0.01 2.40
CA VAL A 36 0.94 0.47 1.49
C VAL A 36 -0.30 -0.37 1.75
N MET A 37 -1.37 0.27 2.26
CA MET A 37 -2.59 -0.42 2.66
C MET A 37 -3.77 -0.03 1.77
N SER A 38 -4.54 -0.99 1.28
CA SER A 38 -5.86 -0.73 0.71
C SER A 38 -6.96 -1.03 1.71
N PHE A 39 -8.01 -0.17 1.74
CA PHE A 39 -9.14 -0.34 2.65
C PHE A 39 -10.47 0.12 2.04
N GLY A 40 -11.57 -0.26 2.69
CA GLY A 40 -12.92 0.20 2.38
C GLY A 40 -13.43 1.16 3.43
N PHE A 41 -13.86 2.38 3.02
CA PHE A 41 -14.43 3.37 3.93
C PHE A 41 -15.64 2.84 4.71
N LYS A 42 -16.41 1.91 4.14
CA LYS A 42 -17.54 1.29 4.85
C LYS A 42 -17.14 0.47 6.08
N TYR A 43 -15.85 0.11 6.19
CA TYR A 43 -15.30 -0.62 7.35
C TYR A 43 -14.46 0.28 8.27
N GLY A 44 -14.51 1.59 8.05
CA GLY A 44 -13.73 2.58 8.81
C GLY A 44 -12.31 2.76 8.29
N ILE A 45 -11.76 3.93 8.58
CA ILE A 45 -10.37 4.27 8.27
C ILE A 45 -9.46 3.47 9.22
N PRO A 46 -8.34 2.88 8.73
CA PRO A 46 -7.39 2.22 9.61
C PRO A 46 -6.80 3.22 10.61
N SER A 47 -6.79 2.87 11.89
CA SER A 47 -6.41 3.77 12.98
C SER A 47 -4.92 4.08 13.04
N ASP A 48 -4.10 3.25 12.40
CA ASP A 48 -2.65 3.37 12.33
C ASP A 48 -2.13 4.02 11.05
N SER A 49 -3.05 4.59 10.23
CA SER A 49 -2.68 5.29 8.99
C SER A 49 -2.04 6.65 9.28
N ASP A 50 -0.87 6.89 8.71
CA ASP A 50 -0.22 8.21 8.70
C ASP A 50 -0.75 9.09 7.55
N LEU A 51 -0.94 8.50 6.37
CA LEU A 51 -1.48 9.16 5.18
C LEU A 51 -2.70 8.39 4.68
N VAL A 52 -3.78 9.09 4.39
CA VAL A 52 -5.05 8.50 3.91
C VAL A 52 -5.49 9.20 2.63
N PHE A 53 -5.69 8.40 1.58
CA PHE A 53 -6.12 8.88 0.28
C PHE A 53 -7.44 8.25 -0.14
N ASP A 54 -8.38 9.09 -0.59
CA ASP A 54 -9.67 8.64 -1.09
C ASP A 54 -9.66 8.58 -2.63
N VAL A 55 -9.88 7.37 -3.18
CA VAL A 55 -9.94 7.14 -4.62
C VAL A 55 -11.35 6.84 -5.13
N ARG A 56 -12.40 7.23 -4.41
CA ARG A 56 -13.79 7.01 -4.81
C ARG A 56 -14.22 7.82 -6.05
N PHE A 57 -13.47 8.85 -6.41
CA PHE A 57 -13.67 9.62 -7.63
C PHE A 57 -13.33 8.86 -8.93
N LEU A 58 -12.61 7.74 -8.84
CA LEU A 58 -12.28 6.90 -9.99
C LEU A 58 -13.48 6.04 -10.44
N PRO A 59 -13.51 5.59 -11.71
CA PRO A 59 -14.56 4.71 -12.23
C PRO A 59 -14.71 3.47 -11.35
N ASN A 60 -15.96 3.04 -11.13
CA ASN A 60 -16.24 1.95 -10.21
C ASN A 60 -16.48 0.63 -10.96
N PRO A 61 -15.55 -0.35 -10.91
CA PRO A 61 -15.70 -1.65 -11.57
C PRO A 61 -16.93 -2.44 -11.13
N TYR A 62 -17.50 -2.13 -9.97
CA TYR A 62 -18.68 -2.79 -9.43
C TYR A 62 -19.90 -2.73 -10.37
N TYR A 63 -20.00 -1.69 -11.21
CA TYR A 63 -21.11 -1.49 -12.17
C TYR A 63 -20.84 -2.09 -13.56
N ILE A 64 -19.67 -2.73 -13.73
CA ILE A 64 -19.30 -3.37 -15.00
C ILE A 64 -19.50 -4.87 -14.90
N ASP A 65 -20.28 -5.43 -15.80
CA ASP A 65 -20.48 -6.88 -15.89
C ASP A 65 -19.12 -7.58 -16.12
N GLY A 66 -18.89 -8.66 -15.37
CA GLY A 66 -17.63 -9.38 -15.41
C GLY A 66 -16.49 -8.82 -14.53
N LEU A 67 -16.57 -7.56 -14.07
CA LEU A 67 -15.57 -6.99 -13.14
C LEU A 67 -16.04 -6.98 -11.68
N ARG A 68 -17.36 -7.01 -11.46
CA ARG A 68 -17.97 -6.93 -10.12
C ARG A 68 -17.46 -7.96 -9.13
N GLU A 69 -17.30 -9.21 -9.58
CA GLU A 69 -16.86 -10.30 -8.70
C GLU A 69 -15.34 -10.40 -8.57
N LYS A 70 -14.59 -9.76 -9.46
CA LYS A 70 -13.13 -9.68 -9.45
C LYS A 70 -12.63 -8.69 -8.39
N THR A 71 -11.32 -8.57 -8.27
CA THR A 71 -10.65 -7.68 -7.32
C THR A 71 -9.65 -6.78 -8.05
N GLY A 72 -9.10 -5.78 -7.39
CA GLY A 72 -8.02 -4.97 -7.94
C GLY A 72 -6.68 -5.71 -8.13
N ASN A 73 -6.61 -7.00 -7.80
CA ASN A 73 -5.48 -7.86 -8.16
C ASN A 73 -5.66 -8.48 -9.56
N ASP A 74 -6.88 -8.48 -10.10
CA ASP A 74 -7.16 -9.03 -11.42
C ASP A 74 -6.79 -8.03 -12.51
N PRO A 75 -6.08 -8.46 -13.58
CA PRO A 75 -5.59 -7.56 -14.64
C PRO A 75 -6.68 -6.72 -15.28
N GLU A 76 -7.84 -7.31 -15.55
CA GLU A 76 -8.95 -6.60 -16.22
C GLU A 76 -9.53 -5.46 -15.34
N VAL A 77 -9.48 -5.62 -14.00
CA VAL A 77 -9.88 -4.56 -13.08
C VAL A 77 -8.81 -3.46 -13.04
N GLN A 78 -7.53 -3.86 -13.05
CA GLN A 78 -6.42 -2.92 -13.10
C GLN A 78 -6.48 -2.09 -14.39
N ASP A 79 -6.65 -2.73 -15.53
CA ASP A 79 -6.75 -2.07 -16.83
C ASP A 79 -7.93 -1.09 -16.87
N TYR A 80 -9.09 -1.49 -16.36
CA TYR A 80 -10.26 -0.62 -16.29
C TYR A 80 -10.06 0.61 -15.41
N VAL A 81 -9.45 0.46 -14.23
CA VAL A 81 -9.23 1.56 -13.29
C VAL A 81 -8.10 2.47 -13.76
N MET A 82 -6.96 1.89 -14.17
CA MET A 82 -5.78 2.63 -14.61
C MET A 82 -5.92 3.21 -16.01
N GLY A 83 -6.80 2.66 -16.86
CA GLY A 83 -7.15 3.25 -18.16
C GLY A 83 -7.86 4.61 -18.08
N ASN A 84 -8.17 5.07 -16.87
CA ASN A 84 -8.71 6.41 -16.65
C ASN A 84 -7.57 7.40 -16.38
N GLU A 85 -7.51 8.47 -17.18
CA GLU A 85 -6.48 9.52 -17.07
C GLU A 85 -6.31 10.07 -15.64
N LYS A 86 -7.41 10.20 -14.89
CA LYS A 86 -7.35 10.67 -13.50
C LYS A 86 -6.63 9.68 -12.57
N ALA A 87 -6.63 8.39 -12.88
CA ALA A 87 -5.92 7.39 -12.08
C ALA A 87 -4.41 7.54 -12.25
N GLU A 88 -3.95 7.73 -13.49
CA GLU A 88 -2.53 7.99 -13.80
C GLU A 88 -2.07 9.30 -13.17
N GLN A 89 -2.81 10.40 -13.39
CA GLN A 89 -2.49 11.70 -12.80
C GLN A 89 -2.45 11.65 -11.26
N PHE A 90 -3.35 10.90 -10.65
CA PHE A 90 -3.35 10.73 -9.19
C PHE A 90 -2.12 9.95 -8.73
N LEU A 91 -1.76 8.87 -9.42
CA LEU A 91 -0.59 8.07 -9.09
C LEU A 91 0.71 8.88 -9.21
N GLU A 92 0.85 9.71 -10.25
CA GLU A 92 2.00 10.62 -10.40
C GLU A 92 2.10 11.60 -9.23
N LYS A 93 1.00 12.26 -8.88
CA LYS A 93 0.98 13.19 -7.73
C LYS A 93 1.30 12.48 -6.41
N LEU A 94 0.81 11.27 -6.24
CA LEU A 94 1.08 10.46 -5.05
C LEU A 94 2.55 10.05 -5.01
N LYS A 95 3.15 9.72 -6.15
CA LYS A 95 4.58 9.43 -6.28
C LYS A 95 5.40 10.67 -5.91
N ASP A 96 5.14 11.82 -6.51
CA ASP A 96 5.86 13.07 -6.21
C ASP A 96 5.79 13.41 -4.71
N MET A 97 4.60 13.28 -4.12
CA MET A 97 4.41 13.51 -2.68
C MET A 97 5.20 12.53 -1.82
N THR A 98 5.20 11.24 -2.16
CA THR A 98 5.94 10.24 -1.39
C THR A 98 7.45 10.39 -1.56
N GLU A 99 7.93 10.73 -2.73
CA GLU A 99 9.34 11.05 -3.00
C GLU A 99 9.82 12.27 -2.19
N PHE A 100 8.95 13.25 -1.95
CA PHE A 100 9.23 14.38 -1.07
C PHE A 100 9.17 14.01 0.41
N LEU A 101 8.14 13.28 0.85
CA LEU A 101 7.89 13.02 2.27
C LEU A 101 8.83 11.99 2.87
N ILE A 102 9.14 10.90 2.15
CA ILE A 102 9.91 9.78 2.68
C ILE A 102 11.29 10.19 3.20
N PRO A 103 12.12 10.94 2.45
CA PRO A 103 13.41 11.41 2.97
C PRO A 103 13.28 12.29 4.22
N ASN A 104 12.24 13.14 4.27
CA ASN A 104 12.00 14.02 5.42
C ASN A 104 11.55 13.21 6.66
N TYR A 105 10.75 12.15 6.48
CA TYR A 105 10.39 11.25 7.57
C TYR A 105 11.57 10.43 8.08
N ILE A 106 12.48 10.01 7.20
CA ILE A 106 13.74 9.36 7.60
C ILE A 106 14.60 10.30 8.44
N LEU A 107 14.73 11.58 8.04
CA LEU A 107 15.47 12.60 8.79
C LEU A 107 14.85 12.90 10.16
N GLU A 108 13.52 12.89 10.25
CA GLU A 108 12.78 13.02 11.51
C GLU A 108 12.95 11.80 12.45
N GLY A 109 13.47 10.69 11.94
CA GLY A 109 13.64 9.46 12.71
C GLY A 109 12.44 8.53 12.72
N LYS A 110 11.47 8.74 11.79
CA LYS A 110 10.32 7.85 11.64
C LYS A 110 10.79 6.47 11.16
N ASN A 111 10.33 5.42 11.83
CA ASN A 111 10.69 4.03 11.51
C ASN A 111 9.56 3.24 10.85
N GLN A 112 8.33 3.74 10.91
CA GLN A 112 7.15 3.16 10.24
C GLN A 112 6.34 4.25 9.56
N LEU A 113 5.83 3.95 8.36
CA LEU A 113 4.93 4.83 7.61
C LEU A 113 3.80 3.97 7.02
N VAL A 114 2.55 4.31 7.34
CA VAL A 114 1.38 3.63 6.79
C VAL A 114 0.67 4.57 5.81
N ILE A 115 0.68 4.19 4.53
CA ILE A 115 0.01 4.91 3.45
C ILE A 115 -1.23 4.12 3.06
N SER A 116 -2.40 4.66 3.40
CA SER A 116 -3.68 3.99 3.21
C SER A 116 -4.47 4.59 2.04
N ILE A 117 -4.89 3.74 1.11
CA ILE A 117 -5.71 4.11 -0.05
C ILE A 117 -7.09 3.48 0.12
N GLY A 118 -8.13 4.32 0.13
CA GLY A 118 -9.50 3.92 0.41
C GLY A 118 -10.45 4.08 -0.77
N CYS A 119 -11.29 3.05 -1.00
CA CYS A 119 -12.49 3.17 -1.82
C CYS A 119 -13.72 2.73 -1.02
N THR A 120 -14.91 2.62 -1.62
CA THR A 120 -16.13 2.30 -0.88
C THR A 120 -16.03 0.96 -0.16
N GLY A 121 -15.71 -0.12 -0.87
CA GLY A 121 -15.68 -1.50 -0.34
C GLY A 121 -14.29 -2.08 -0.10
N GLY A 122 -13.22 -1.42 -0.55
CA GLY A 122 -11.85 -1.94 -0.36
C GLY A 122 -11.47 -3.09 -1.29
N LYS A 123 -12.22 -3.34 -2.36
CA LYS A 123 -12.04 -4.52 -3.22
C LYS A 123 -11.40 -4.22 -4.59
N HIS A 124 -11.73 -3.10 -5.23
CA HIS A 124 -11.33 -2.80 -6.61
C HIS A 124 -10.34 -1.63 -6.69
N ARG A 125 -10.86 -0.38 -6.73
CA ARG A 125 -10.07 0.86 -6.97
C ARG A 125 -8.91 1.04 -5.99
N SER A 126 -9.16 0.88 -4.69
CA SER A 126 -8.12 1.03 -3.66
C SER A 126 -7.03 -0.04 -3.78
N VAL A 127 -7.41 -1.29 -4.09
CA VAL A 127 -6.46 -2.39 -4.30
C VAL A 127 -5.60 -2.11 -5.53
N THR A 128 -6.21 -1.69 -6.65
CA THR A 128 -5.48 -1.33 -7.88
C THR A 128 -4.45 -0.22 -7.63
N LEU A 129 -4.87 0.88 -7.01
CA LEU A 129 -3.97 2.02 -6.73
C LEU A 129 -2.90 1.68 -5.69
N ALA A 130 -3.22 0.85 -4.68
CA ALA A 130 -2.24 0.38 -3.71
C ALA A 130 -1.17 -0.49 -4.38
N ASN A 131 -1.56 -1.40 -5.27
CA ASN A 131 -0.63 -2.20 -6.07
C ASN A 131 0.27 -1.33 -6.95
N ALA A 132 -0.31 -0.30 -7.60
CA ALA A 132 0.46 0.61 -8.45
C ALA A 132 1.47 1.42 -7.65
N LEU A 133 1.08 1.96 -6.49
CA LEU A 133 1.98 2.67 -5.60
C LEU A 133 3.08 1.76 -5.04
N TYR A 134 2.71 0.55 -4.61
CA TYR A 134 3.68 -0.44 -4.13
C TYR A 134 4.78 -0.71 -5.16
N LYS A 135 4.41 -0.94 -6.44
CA LYS A 135 5.37 -1.16 -7.55
C LYS A 135 6.30 0.03 -7.80
N VAL A 136 5.87 1.25 -7.48
CA VAL A 136 6.72 2.45 -7.57
C VAL A 136 7.73 2.46 -6.42
N LEU A 137 7.25 2.22 -5.20
CA LEU A 137 8.07 2.33 -4.00
C LEU A 137 9.04 1.16 -3.82
N GLU A 138 8.69 -0.06 -4.21
CA GLU A 138 9.54 -1.24 -4.06
C GLU A 138 10.87 -1.19 -4.84
N LYS A 139 10.97 -0.29 -5.83
CA LYS A 139 12.19 -0.09 -6.64
C LYS A 139 13.30 0.65 -5.89
N GLN A 140 13.00 1.24 -4.75
CA GLN A 140 13.95 2.00 -3.95
C GLN A 140 14.60 1.09 -2.90
N GLU A 141 15.91 1.29 -2.68
CA GLU A 141 16.69 0.47 -1.74
C GLU A 141 16.81 1.10 -0.33
N ASN A 142 16.35 2.35 -0.18
CA ASN A 142 16.57 3.15 1.03
C ASN A 142 15.55 2.89 2.15
N TYR A 143 14.55 2.05 1.91
CA TYR A 143 13.50 1.69 2.88
C TYR A 143 12.86 0.35 2.54
N GLY A 144 12.28 -0.31 3.54
CA GLY A 144 11.48 -1.52 3.31
C GLY A 144 10.05 -1.17 2.92
N VAL A 145 9.44 -1.92 1.98
CA VAL A 145 8.03 -1.72 1.57
C VAL A 145 7.27 -3.04 1.64
N ARG A 146 6.05 -2.98 2.13
CA ARG A 146 5.09 -4.07 2.05
C ARG A 146 3.73 -3.57 1.62
N ILE A 147 2.92 -4.48 1.08
CA ILE A 147 1.53 -4.21 0.71
C ILE A 147 0.58 -5.03 1.56
N GLU A 148 -0.57 -4.43 1.91
CA GLU A 148 -1.64 -5.07 2.66
C GLU A 148 -3.00 -4.66 2.09
N HIS A 149 -3.89 -5.65 1.90
CA HIS A 149 -5.28 -5.42 1.47
C HIS A 149 -6.23 -5.81 2.60
N ARG A 150 -6.52 -4.85 3.49
CA ARG A 150 -7.27 -5.10 4.73
C ARG A 150 -8.68 -5.67 4.51
N ASP A 151 -9.38 -5.20 3.48
CA ASP A 151 -10.81 -5.46 3.31
C ASP A 151 -11.18 -6.22 2.03
N ILE A 152 -10.19 -6.71 1.27
CA ILE A 152 -10.40 -7.31 -0.06
C ILE A 152 -11.37 -8.50 -0.06
N GLU A 153 -11.41 -9.28 1.03
CA GLU A 153 -12.23 -10.49 1.15
C GLU A 153 -13.55 -10.25 1.91
N LYS A 154 -13.75 -9.10 2.55
CA LYS A 154 -14.90 -8.87 3.44
C LYS A 154 -16.26 -8.94 2.75
N ASP A 155 -16.34 -8.52 1.50
CA ASP A 155 -17.59 -8.59 0.71
C ASP A 155 -17.97 -10.01 0.31
N THR A 156 -17.02 -10.93 0.25
CA THR A 156 -17.24 -12.35 -0.07
C THR A 156 -17.88 -13.08 1.10
N ILE A 157 -17.55 -12.70 2.32
CA ILE A 157 -18.04 -13.32 3.56
C ILE A 157 -19.50 -12.91 3.81
N THR A 158 -19.89 -11.68 3.49
CA THR A 158 -21.24 -11.17 3.73
C THR A 158 -22.31 -11.83 2.84
N LYS A 159 -21.92 -12.36 1.67
CA LYS A 159 -22.82 -13.07 0.74
C LYS A 159 -23.04 -14.56 1.07
N ARG A 160 -22.33 -15.11 2.06
CA ARG A 160 -22.43 -16.52 2.47
C ARG A 160 -23.30 -16.77 3.71
N LYS A 161 -24.05 -15.74 4.18
CA LYS A 161 -25.02 -15.88 5.28
C LYS A 161 -26.44 -15.79 4.78
#